data_1ff6e21a01405e09e64b2891a2efaad2
#
_entry.id   1ff6e21a01405e09e64b2891a2efaad2
#
_cell.length_a   1.000
_cell.length_b   1.000
_cell.length_c   1.000
_cell.angle_alpha   90.00
_cell.angle_beta   90.00
_cell.angle_gamma   90.00
#
_symmetry.space_group_name_H-M   'P 1'
#
loop_
_entity.id
_entity.type
_entity.pdbx_description
1 polymer ?
#
loop_
_entity_poly.entity_id
_entity_poly.type
_entity_poly.pdbx_seq_one_letter_code
_entity_poly.pdbx_strand_id
1 'polypeptide(L)'
;MKRLIQLLIVLIFCSVGLHAQIDTTKTQAPRISLITCHAGSVMYELCGHAAFRIQHNGLDMAVNYGLFEFQTENFALKFLKGETDYRVGAYPFDIFMRHYLAENRRVVEQELNLTSSQSWELLRLLEENLRPENCVYRYNYVKNNCATKPIDLIEKVVKDSISFSEPSIEGAKNWTFRDEMRHFHQNYPWYQLGIDLALGSGIDYTLPRREKMFAPMALESMMRGATITDSLGNKKAIVTKENVINEGVPAQLPPTPFILTPNFIFSIILLISIFISAKDIKNKKTSRWLDSIIFGIFGFASLLVTFLIFISVNEATSPNYLYLWLNPLCFIPAICIWIKKCSRIVFYYHITNIVALILLTIILTSGVQIGNKAFIPLLLMGVVRSATNIYNLRCVAKKTK
;
A
#
# COMPACT_ATOMS: atom_id res chain seq x y z
N MET A 1 -34.46 10.30 -5.60
CA MET A 1 -34.36 8.89 -6.00
C MET A 1 -33.36 8.08 -5.18
N LYS A 2 -32.09 8.49 -4.99
CA LYS A 2 -31.10 7.72 -4.20
C LYS A 2 -31.54 7.44 -2.74
N ARG A 3 -32.12 8.42 -2.03
CA ARG A 3 -32.64 8.22 -0.66
C ARG A 3 -33.84 7.30 -0.56
N LEU A 4 -34.68 7.24 -1.60
CA LEU A 4 -35.84 6.35 -1.66
C LEU A 4 -35.43 4.88 -1.83
N ILE A 5 -34.39 4.64 -2.65
CA ILE A 5 -33.83 3.30 -2.87
C ILE A 5 -33.13 2.79 -1.60
N GLN A 6 -32.41 3.66 -0.88
CA GLN A 6 -31.79 3.30 0.42
C GLN A 6 -32.86 3.00 1.48
N LEU A 7 -33.97 3.74 1.53
CA LEU A 7 -35.08 3.46 2.43
C LEU A 7 -35.81 2.14 2.08
N LEU A 8 -35.96 1.83 0.79
CA LEU A 8 -36.57 0.57 0.36
C LEU A 8 -35.71 -0.65 0.75
N ILE A 9 -34.39 -0.54 0.63
CA ILE A 9 -33.45 -1.61 1.03
C ILE A 9 -33.49 -1.81 2.56
N VAL A 10 -33.55 -0.74 3.35
CA VAL A 10 -33.68 -0.80 4.81
C VAL A 10 -35.04 -1.37 5.22
N LEU A 11 -36.12 -1.04 4.52
CA LEU A 11 -37.48 -1.57 4.82
C LEU A 11 -37.62 -3.07 4.49
N ILE A 12 -36.91 -3.57 3.48
CA ILE A 12 -36.92 -5.01 3.16
C ILE A 12 -36.16 -5.81 4.23
N PHE A 13 -35.14 -5.25 4.86
CA PHE A 13 -34.44 -5.91 5.97
C PHE A 13 -35.08 -5.70 7.34
N CYS A 14 -35.83 -4.62 7.58
CA CYS A 14 -36.52 -4.37 8.85
C CYS A 14 -37.82 -5.17 9.00
N SER A 15 -38.43 -5.69 7.93
CA SER A 15 -39.64 -6.51 7.99
C SER A 15 -39.43 -7.98 8.37
N VAL A 16 -38.17 -8.43 8.55
CA VAL A 16 -37.83 -9.80 8.98
C VAL A 16 -37.43 -9.87 10.46
N GLY A 17 -37.79 -8.87 11.24
CA GLY A 17 -37.66 -8.87 12.72
C GLY A 17 -38.67 -9.72 13.47
N LEU A 18 -39.30 -10.73 12.88
CA LEU A 18 -39.99 -11.80 13.59
C LEU A 18 -38.91 -12.82 14.02
N HIS A 19 -38.74 -13.00 15.32
CA HIS A 19 -38.05 -14.13 15.93
C HIS A 19 -38.81 -15.44 15.64
N ALA A 20 -38.88 -15.82 14.36
CA ALA A 20 -39.13 -17.20 14.02
C ALA A 20 -37.79 -17.92 14.29
N GLN A 21 -37.79 -18.86 15.23
CA GLN A 21 -36.77 -19.91 15.22
C GLN A 21 -36.82 -20.54 13.83
N ILE A 22 -35.90 -20.11 12.96
CA ILE A 22 -35.79 -20.69 11.63
C ILE A 22 -35.35 -22.13 11.88
N ASP A 23 -36.22 -23.07 11.56
CA ASP A 23 -35.90 -24.49 11.54
C ASP A 23 -34.85 -24.70 10.45
N THR A 24 -33.57 -24.57 10.83
CA THR A 24 -32.40 -24.64 9.96
C THR A 24 -32.23 -26.03 9.31
N THR A 25 -33.04 -26.99 9.67
CA THR A 25 -33.01 -28.36 9.14
C THR A 25 -33.70 -28.47 7.77
N LYS A 26 -34.53 -27.49 7.36
CA LYS A 26 -35.27 -27.51 6.08
C LYS A 26 -34.84 -26.45 5.07
N THR A 27 -34.04 -25.47 5.42
CA THR A 27 -33.56 -24.46 4.49
C THR A 27 -32.15 -24.82 4.02
N GLN A 28 -31.95 -24.81 2.70
CA GLN A 28 -30.64 -25.00 2.12
C GLN A 28 -29.68 -23.95 2.65
N ALA A 29 -28.51 -24.37 3.16
CA ALA A 29 -27.53 -23.44 3.70
C ALA A 29 -27.07 -22.44 2.62
N PRO A 30 -26.74 -21.18 2.97
CA PRO A 30 -26.23 -20.21 2.01
C PRO A 30 -24.93 -20.71 1.38
N ARG A 31 -24.85 -20.61 0.06
CA ARG A 31 -23.61 -20.81 -0.68
C ARG A 31 -22.82 -19.52 -0.64
N ILE A 32 -21.59 -19.58 -0.13
CA ILE A 32 -20.71 -18.43 0.02
C ILE A 32 -19.43 -18.68 -0.75
N SER A 33 -19.05 -17.70 -1.57
CA SER A 33 -17.84 -17.72 -2.36
C SER A 33 -16.98 -16.48 -2.08
N LEU A 34 -15.67 -16.63 -2.18
CA LEU A 34 -14.73 -15.52 -2.26
C LEU A 34 -14.60 -15.13 -3.74
N ILE A 35 -14.76 -13.85 -4.03
CA ILE A 35 -14.58 -13.26 -5.36
C ILE A 35 -13.27 -12.49 -5.36
N THR A 36 -12.43 -12.73 -6.36
CA THR A 36 -11.23 -11.94 -6.63
C THR A 36 -11.36 -11.29 -8.00
N CYS A 37 -11.28 -9.96 -8.00
CA CYS A 37 -11.20 -9.15 -9.22
C CYS A 37 -9.75 -8.76 -9.41
N HIS A 38 -9.14 -9.15 -10.54
CA HIS A 38 -7.74 -8.89 -10.83
C HIS A 38 -7.48 -7.40 -11.05
N ALA A 39 -6.19 -7.04 -11.16
CA ALA A 39 -5.75 -5.66 -11.27
C ALA A 39 -6.49 -4.87 -12.35
N GLY A 40 -6.80 -3.62 -12.03
CA GLY A 40 -7.31 -2.61 -12.96
C GLY A 40 -6.18 -1.70 -13.46
N SER A 41 -6.59 -0.63 -14.18
CA SER A 41 -5.65 0.33 -14.78
C SER A 41 -5.28 1.50 -13.89
N VAL A 42 -6.01 1.71 -12.78
CA VAL A 42 -5.75 2.80 -11.85
C VAL A 42 -4.92 2.35 -10.66
N MET A 43 -4.15 3.27 -10.07
CA MET A 43 -3.14 2.96 -9.06
C MET A 43 -3.65 2.21 -7.83
N TYR A 44 -4.86 2.49 -7.36
CA TYR A 44 -5.45 1.82 -6.18
C TYR A 44 -6.05 0.43 -6.49
N GLU A 45 -6.09 0.03 -7.77
CA GLU A 45 -6.60 -1.27 -8.24
C GLU A 45 -5.49 -2.26 -8.63
N LEU A 46 -4.23 -1.87 -8.52
CA LEU A 46 -3.10 -2.67 -9.01
C LEU A 46 -2.94 -4.02 -8.30
N CYS A 47 -3.38 -4.12 -7.04
CA CYS A 47 -3.37 -5.37 -6.27
C CYS A 47 -4.67 -6.19 -6.46
N GLY A 48 -5.62 -5.69 -7.27
CA GLY A 48 -6.94 -6.29 -7.42
C GLY A 48 -7.91 -5.89 -6.31
N HIS A 49 -9.01 -6.65 -6.20
CA HIS A 49 -10.04 -6.46 -5.19
C HIS A 49 -10.66 -7.78 -4.76
N ALA A 50 -11.13 -7.89 -3.51
CA ALA A 50 -11.81 -9.07 -3.00
C ALA A 50 -13.15 -8.73 -2.38
N ALA A 51 -14.13 -9.64 -2.54
CA ALA A 51 -15.47 -9.54 -1.98
C ALA A 51 -16.04 -10.93 -1.68
N PHE A 52 -17.09 -11.02 -0.87
CA PHE A 52 -17.91 -12.23 -0.79
C PHE A 52 -19.06 -12.19 -1.79
N ARG A 53 -19.41 -13.35 -2.33
CA ARG A 53 -20.69 -13.60 -3.01
C ARG A 53 -21.53 -14.53 -2.16
N ILE A 54 -22.77 -14.18 -1.93
CA ILE A 54 -23.73 -14.94 -1.14
C ILE A 54 -24.92 -15.29 -2.01
N GLN A 55 -25.21 -16.59 -2.15
CA GLN A 55 -26.35 -17.08 -2.88
C GLN A 55 -27.25 -17.88 -1.93
N HIS A 56 -28.48 -17.41 -1.73
CA HIS A 56 -29.43 -18.03 -0.82
C HIS A 56 -30.87 -17.64 -1.17
N ASN A 57 -31.77 -18.61 -1.26
CA ASN A 57 -33.22 -18.40 -1.51
C ASN A 57 -33.51 -17.46 -2.70
N GLY A 58 -32.80 -17.62 -3.80
CA GLY A 58 -32.96 -16.78 -5.00
C GLY A 58 -32.28 -15.41 -4.93
N LEU A 59 -31.68 -15.05 -3.81
CA LEU A 59 -30.81 -13.87 -3.69
C LEU A 59 -29.41 -14.20 -4.16
N ASP A 60 -28.78 -13.25 -4.86
CA ASP A 60 -27.38 -13.31 -5.29
C ASP A 60 -26.74 -11.94 -5.03
N MET A 61 -25.97 -11.85 -3.97
CA MET A 61 -25.46 -10.60 -3.40
C MET A 61 -23.94 -10.60 -3.31
N ALA A 62 -23.33 -9.46 -3.58
CA ALA A 62 -21.93 -9.18 -3.23
C ALA A 62 -21.88 -8.41 -1.90
N VAL A 63 -21.04 -8.88 -0.95
CA VAL A 63 -20.67 -8.12 0.25
C VAL A 63 -19.24 -7.62 0.05
N ASN A 64 -19.11 -6.31 -0.05
CA ASN A 64 -17.92 -5.62 -0.49
C ASN A 64 -17.33 -4.76 0.63
N TYR A 65 -16.11 -5.09 1.06
CA TYR A 65 -15.31 -4.29 1.99
C TYR A 65 -14.45 -3.30 1.21
N GLY A 66 -14.12 -2.16 1.82
CA GLY A 66 -13.23 -1.19 1.19
C GLY A 66 -13.94 -0.13 0.36
N LEU A 67 -15.25 0.04 0.56
CA LEU A 67 -15.98 1.15 -0.06
C LEU A 67 -15.57 2.47 0.56
N PHE A 68 -15.18 3.44 -0.27
CA PHE A 68 -14.77 4.77 0.16
C PHE A 68 -15.26 5.85 -0.81
N GLU A 69 -15.29 7.09 -0.35
CA GLU A 69 -15.69 8.25 -1.14
C GLU A 69 -14.55 9.25 -1.20
N PHE A 70 -13.95 9.45 -2.38
CA PHE A 70 -12.92 10.49 -2.60
C PHE A 70 -13.41 11.92 -2.31
N GLN A 71 -14.72 12.15 -2.40
CA GLN A 71 -15.34 13.44 -2.14
C GLN A 71 -15.48 13.74 -0.63
N THR A 72 -15.06 12.83 0.24
CA THR A 72 -15.04 13.09 1.68
C THR A 72 -14.08 14.26 1.96
N GLU A 73 -14.55 15.21 2.76
CA GLU A 73 -13.76 16.39 3.12
C GLU A 73 -12.39 16.00 3.68
N ASN A 74 -11.34 16.62 3.13
CA ASN A 74 -9.95 16.37 3.50
C ASN A 74 -9.50 14.89 3.35
N PHE A 75 -10.06 14.12 2.39
CA PHE A 75 -9.75 12.71 2.19
C PHE A 75 -8.24 12.43 2.12
N ALA A 76 -7.49 13.19 1.31
CA ALA A 76 -6.05 13.00 1.16
C ALA A 76 -5.28 13.20 2.48
N LEU A 77 -5.66 14.19 3.28
CA LEU A 77 -5.06 14.43 4.59
C LEU A 77 -5.38 13.31 5.57
N LYS A 78 -6.64 12.86 5.62
CA LYS A 78 -7.07 11.72 6.45
C LYS A 78 -6.35 10.44 6.04
N PHE A 79 -6.18 10.22 4.74
CA PHE A 79 -5.45 9.07 4.21
C PHE A 79 -3.97 9.09 4.65
N LEU A 80 -3.30 10.23 4.51
CA LEU A 80 -1.91 10.39 4.97
C LEU A 80 -1.77 10.23 6.48
N LYS A 81 -2.77 10.66 7.25
CA LYS A 81 -2.81 10.46 8.71
C LYS A 81 -3.07 9.00 9.11
N GLY A 82 -3.59 8.16 8.22
CA GLY A 82 -4.09 6.84 8.57
C GLY A 82 -5.45 6.87 9.29
N GLU A 83 -6.21 7.96 9.10
CA GLU A 83 -7.51 8.19 9.74
C GLU A 83 -8.69 8.03 8.77
N THR A 84 -8.49 7.36 7.63
CA THR A 84 -9.57 7.10 6.68
C THR A 84 -10.47 5.99 7.15
N ASP A 85 -11.76 6.27 7.17
CA ASP A 85 -12.80 5.29 7.44
C ASP A 85 -13.39 4.80 6.11
N TYR A 86 -13.46 3.50 5.95
CA TYR A 86 -14.06 2.81 4.82
C TYR A 86 -15.31 2.07 5.29
N ARG A 87 -16.12 1.61 4.35
CA ARG A 87 -17.37 0.93 4.64
C ARG A 87 -17.45 -0.45 4.00
N VAL A 88 -18.20 -1.31 4.65
CA VAL A 88 -18.74 -2.51 4.02
C VAL A 88 -20.14 -2.20 3.48
N GLY A 89 -20.46 -2.76 2.31
CA GLY A 89 -21.79 -2.64 1.70
C GLY A 89 -22.17 -3.92 0.98
N ALA A 90 -23.49 -4.13 0.82
CA ALA A 90 -24.03 -5.23 0.06
C ALA A 90 -24.93 -4.72 -1.06
N TYR A 91 -24.85 -5.35 -2.22
CA TYR A 91 -25.68 -5.03 -3.38
C TYR A 91 -25.75 -6.23 -4.33
N PRO A 92 -26.75 -6.27 -5.26
CA PRO A 92 -26.86 -7.38 -6.20
C PRO A 92 -25.55 -7.68 -6.94
N PHE A 93 -25.25 -8.97 -7.09
CA PHE A 93 -23.99 -9.40 -7.68
C PHE A 93 -23.81 -8.97 -9.13
N ASP A 94 -24.87 -8.88 -9.92
CA ASP A 94 -24.83 -8.34 -11.27
C ASP A 94 -24.40 -6.86 -11.32
N ILE A 95 -24.83 -6.06 -10.32
CA ILE A 95 -24.41 -4.66 -10.18
C ILE A 95 -22.93 -4.59 -9.83
N PHE A 96 -22.47 -5.46 -8.90
CA PHE A 96 -21.05 -5.57 -8.56
C PHE A 96 -20.20 -5.88 -9.81
N MET A 97 -20.64 -6.80 -10.64
CA MET A 97 -19.89 -7.25 -11.81
C MET A 97 -19.80 -6.21 -12.93
N ARG A 98 -20.75 -5.29 -13.05
CA ARG A 98 -20.83 -4.33 -14.17
C ARG A 98 -19.54 -3.56 -14.39
N HIS A 99 -18.91 -3.09 -13.31
CA HIS A 99 -17.66 -2.34 -13.40
C HIS A 99 -16.53 -3.21 -13.97
N TYR A 100 -16.34 -4.41 -13.44
CA TYR A 100 -15.27 -5.32 -13.84
C TYR A 100 -15.44 -5.86 -15.26
N LEU A 101 -16.69 -6.10 -15.68
CA LEU A 101 -17.01 -6.49 -17.05
C LEU A 101 -16.77 -5.33 -18.06
N ALA A 102 -17.13 -4.10 -17.68
CA ALA A 102 -16.90 -2.92 -18.52
C ALA A 102 -15.40 -2.66 -18.74
N GLU A 103 -14.55 -2.95 -17.77
CA GLU A 103 -13.11 -2.86 -17.86
C GLU A 103 -12.45 -4.14 -18.39
N ASN A 104 -13.24 -5.17 -18.69
CA ASN A 104 -12.78 -6.48 -19.10
C ASN A 104 -11.71 -7.09 -18.16
N ARG A 105 -11.91 -6.93 -16.86
CA ARG A 105 -11.00 -7.48 -15.83
C ARG A 105 -11.32 -8.95 -15.58
N ARG A 106 -10.25 -9.73 -15.32
CA ARG A 106 -10.43 -11.11 -14.89
C ARG A 106 -11.10 -11.14 -13.51
N VAL A 107 -12.11 -12.02 -13.37
CA VAL A 107 -12.83 -12.24 -12.12
C VAL A 107 -12.91 -13.73 -11.84
N VAL A 108 -12.45 -14.13 -10.65
CA VAL A 108 -12.41 -15.51 -10.19
C VAL A 108 -13.32 -15.66 -8.98
N GLU A 109 -14.11 -16.71 -8.97
CA GLU A 109 -14.95 -17.14 -7.86
C GLU A 109 -14.40 -18.42 -7.26
N GLN A 110 -14.18 -18.43 -5.94
CA GLN A 110 -13.76 -19.58 -5.16
C GLN A 110 -14.86 -19.94 -4.16
N GLU A 111 -15.60 -21.01 -4.44
CA GLU A 111 -16.68 -21.49 -3.58
C GLU A 111 -16.11 -22.13 -2.31
N LEU A 112 -16.55 -21.67 -1.15
CA LEU A 112 -16.02 -22.09 0.15
C LEU A 112 -16.66 -23.40 0.62
N ASN A 113 -15.83 -24.34 1.06
CA ASN A 113 -16.22 -25.65 1.61
C ASN A 113 -16.60 -25.55 3.09
N LEU A 114 -17.65 -24.81 3.37
CA LEU A 114 -18.18 -24.62 4.73
C LEU A 114 -19.26 -25.67 5.04
N THR A 115 -19.35 -26.08 6.30
CA THR A 115 -20.52 -26.81 6.78
C THR A 115 -21.75 -25.89 6.81
N SER A 116 -22.95 -26.46 6.85
CA SER A 116 -24.17 -25.64 6.96
C SER A 116 -24.12 -24.67 8.14
N SER A 117 -23.66 -25.13 9.31
CA SER A 117 -23.50 -24.27 10.49
C SER A 117 -22.50 -23.14 10.27
N GLN A 118 -21.36 -23.43 9.61
CA GLN A 118 -20.35 -22.42 9.28
C GLN A 118 -20.86 -21.41 8.27
N SER A 119 -21.62 -21.85 7.26
CA SER A 119 -22.21 -20.94 6.26
C SER A 119 -23.21 -19.98 6.89
N TRP A 120 -24.07 -20.46 7.79
CA TRP A 120 -25.00 -19.61 8.53
C TRP A 120 -24.28 -18.64 9.47
N GLU A 121 -23.26 -19.10 10.17
CA GLU A 121 -22.46 -18.23 11.04
C GLU A 121 -21.72 -17.14 10.25
N LEU A 122 -21.15 -17.48 9.08
CA LEU A 122 -20.53 -16.48 8.22
C LEU A 122 -21.55 -15.44 7.71
N LEU A 123 -22.75 -15.91 7.27
CA LEU A 123 -23.82 -14.99 6.88
C LEU A 123 -24.20 -14.06 8.03
N ARG A 124 -24.40 -14.59 9.25
CA ARG A 124 -24.73 -13.81 10.44
C ARG A 124 -23.66 -12.74 10.72
N LEU A 125 -22.37 -13.08 10.63
CA LEU A 125 -21.28 -12.14 10.83
C LEU A 125 -21.25 -11.04 9.76
N LEU A 126 -21.56 -11.39 8.50
CA LEU A 126 -21.65 -10.43 7.41
C LEU A 126 -22.84 -9.47 7.60
N GLU A 127 -24.01 -9.99 8.02
CA GLU A 127 -25.19 -9.18 8.36
C GLU A 127 -24.90 -8.23 9.53
N GLU A 128 -24.18 -8.70 10.56
CA GLU A 128 -23.76 -7.88 11.69
C GLU A 128 -22.83 -6.74 11.25
N ASN A 129 -21.87 -7.02 10.35
CA ASN A 129 -20.97 -6.00 9.82
C ASN A 129 -21.70 -5.00 8.90
N LEU A 130 -22.80 -5.39 8.28
CA LEU A 130 -23.58 -4.50 7.41
C LEU A 130 -24.53 -3.57 8.18
N ARG A 131 -24.72 -3.75 9.50
CA ARG A 131 -25.56 -2.85 10.30
C ARG A 131 -24.96 -1.44 10.29
N PRO A 132 -25.82 -0.39 10.30
CA PRO A 132 -25.37 1.00 10.26
C PRO A 132 -24.29 1.36 11.28
N GLU A 133 -24.39 0.81 12.50
CA GLU A 133 -23.45 1.00 13.60
C GLU A 133 -22.10 0.30 13.41
N ASN A 134 -22.02 -0.74 12.56
CA ASN A 134 -20.84 -1.59 12.37
C ASN A 134 -20.23 -1.47 10.97
N CYS A 135 -20.93 -0.84 10.01
CA CYS A 135 -20.53 -0.87 8.60
C CYS A 135 -19.33 0.03 8.29
N VAL A 136 -18.94 0.91 9.19
CA VAL A 136 -17.78 1.79 9.05
C VAL A 136 -16.63 1.24 9.86
N TYR A 137 -15.44 1.17 9.24
CA TYR A 137 -14.25 0.68 9.91
C TYR A 137 -13.01 1.47 9.50
N ARG A 138 -12.01 1.55 10.41
CA ARG A 138 -10.72 2.16 10.12
C ARG A 138 -9.95 1.31 9.11
N TYR A 139 -9.69 1.89 7.95
CA TYR A 139 -8.93 1.22 6.90
C TYR A 139 -7.43 1.23 7.19
N ASN A 140 -6.78 0.11 6.92
CA ASN A 140 -5.32 0.01 6.87
C ASN A 140 -4.94 -0.80 5.64
N TYR A 141 -4.11 -0.22 4.78
CA TYR A 141 -3.75 -0.79 3.48
C TYR A 141 -3.19 -2.22 3.57
N VAL A 142 -2.43 -2.54 4.60
CA VAL A 142 -1.79 -3.85 4.76
C VAL A 142 -2.50 -4.77 5.76
N LYS A 143 -3.15 -4.23 6.80
CA LYS A 143 -3.69 -5.02 7.92
C LYS A 143 -5.21 -5.07 8.01
N ASN A 144 -5.93 -4.14 7.38
CA ASN A 144 -7.38 -4.03 7.52
C ASN A 144 -8.03 -3.52 6.23
N ASN A 145 -8.07 -4.36 5.19
CA ASN A 145 -8.49 -4.00 3.84
C ASN A 145 -9.52 -5.01 3.26
N CYS A 146 -9.82 -4.91 1.96
CA CYS A 146 -10.78 -5.76 1.27
C CYS A 146 -10.36 -7.23 1.18
N ALA A 147 -9.09 -7.57 1.34
CA ALA A 147 -8.60 -8.95 1.34
C ALA A 147 -8.50 -9.52 2.76
N THR A 148 -8.00 -8.73 3.72
CA THR A 148 -7.79 -9.18 5.11
C THR A 148 -9.10 -9.39 5.85
N LYS A 149 -10.12 -8.54 5.63
CA LYS A 149 -11.45 -8.68 6.25
C LYS A 149 -12.15 -10.00 5.92
N PRO A 150 -12.24 -10.45 4.67
CA PRO A 150 -12.75 -11.77 4.34
C PRO A 150 -12.02 -12.91 5.06
N ILE A 151 -10.70 -12.86 5.12
CA ILE A 151 -9.91 -13.89 5.79
C ILE A 151 -10.21 -13.95 7.29
N ASP A 152 -10.25 -12.79 7.96
CA ASP A 152 -10.57 -12.71 9.39
C ASP A 152 -11.91 -13.40 9.70
N LEU A 153 -12.92 -13.22 8.84
CA LEU A 153 -14.22 -13.84 8.99
C LEU A 153 -14.19 -15.35 8.70
N ILE A 154 -13.46 -15.77 7.68
CA ILE A 154 -13.30 -17.19 7.35
C ILE A 154 -12.59 -17.91 8.51
N GLU A 155 -11.48 -17.38 9.02
CA GLU A 155 -10.75 -17.93 10.17
C GLU A 155 -11.65 -18.04 11.41
N LYS A 156 -12.43 -16.99 11.70
CA LYS A 156 -13.36 -16.96 12.82
C LYS A 156 -14.40 -18.07 12.75
N VAL A 157 -14.88 -18.38 11.55
CA VAL A 157 -15.90 -19.40 11.31
C VAL A 157 -15.33 -20.81 11.33
N VAL A 158 -14.13 -21.01 10.77
CA VAL A 158 -13.45 -22.32 10.74
C VAL A 158 -12.61 -22.60 12.01
N LYS A 159 -12.59 -21.68 12.96
CA LYS A 159 -11.99 -21.80 14.29
C LYS A 159 -10.51 -22.22 14.25
N ASP A 160 -9.71 -21.42 13.55
CA ASP A 160 -8.24 -21.57 13.43
C ASP A 160 -7.75 -22.92 12.85
N SER A 161 -8.69 -23.73 12.33
CA SER A 161 -8.36 -25.01 11.69
C SER A 161 -7.85 -24.88 10.26
N ILE A 162 -7.73 -23.66 9.74
CA ILE A 162 -7.32 -23.39 8.36
C ILE A 162 -5.79 -23.33 8.23
N SER A 163 -5.27 -23.96 7.18
CA SER A 163 -3.87 -23.88 6.77
C SER A 163 -3.79 -23.38 5.34
N PHE A 164 -3.18 -22.22 5.15
CA PHE A 164 -3.02 -21.61 3.82
C PHE A 164 -1.83 -22.22 3.07
N SER A 165 -1.93 -22.27 1.74
CA SER A 165 -0.82 -22.67 0.87
C SER A 165 0.28 -21.61 0.82
N GLU A 166 1.42 -21.93 0.24
CA GLU A 166 2.42 -20.94 -0.12
C GLU A 166 1.95 -20.14 -1.35
N PRO A 167 2.42 -18.88 -1.51
CA PRO A 167 2.15 -18.09 -2.71
C PRO A 167 2.64 -18.83 -3.97
N SER A 168 1.87 -18.75 -5.06
CA SER A 168 2.23 -19.36 -6.34
C SER A 168 3.35 -18.62 -7.07
N ILE A 169 3.70 -17.40 -6.63
CA ILE A 169 4.76 -16.58 -7.24
C ILE A 169 6.11 -17.06 -6.73
N GLU A 170 7.02 -17.43 -7.66
CA GLU A 170 8.36 -17.84 -7.32
C GLU A 170 9.10 -16.74 -6.53
N GLY A 171 9.77 -17.11 -5.45
CA GLY A 171 10.49 -16.21 -4.57
C GLY A 171 9.62 -15.47 -3.53
N ALA A 172 8.29 -15.45 -3.68
CA ALA A 172 7.39 -14.74 -2.77
C ALA A 172 7.38 -15.29 -1.33
N LYS A 173 7.97 -16.47 -1.11
CA LYS A 173 8.09 -17.06 0.23
C LYS A 173 8.79 -16.15 1.24
N ASN A 174 9.77 -15.36 0.79
CA ASN A 174 10.60 -14.50 1.63
C ASN A 174 10.28 -13.01 1.43
N TRP A 175 9.18 -12.68 0.77
CA TRP A 175 8.82 -11.29 0.52
C TRP A 175 8.41 -10.55 1.78
N THR A 176 8.72 -9.25 1.78
CA THR A 176 8.18 -8.24 2.68
C THR A 176 6.91 -7.65 2.07
N PHE A 177 6.15 -6.83 2.84
CA PHE A 177 5.05 -6.05 2.26
C PHE A 177 5.52 -5.19 1.09
N ARG A 178 6.71 -4.59 1.21
CA ARG A 178 7.29 -3.75 0.16
C ARG A 178 7.60 -4.54 -1.10
N ASP A 179 8.10 -5.75 -1.00
CA ASP A 179 8.41 -6.59 -2.17
C ASP A 179 7.13 -6.98 -2.90
N GLU A 180 6.07 -7.33 -2.17
CA GLU A 180 4.78 -7.65 -2.75
C GLU A 180 4.13 -6.43 -3.42
N MET A 181 4.17 -5.26 -2.78
CA MET A 181 3.73 -4.01 -3.42
C MET A 181 4.52 -3.72 -4.70
N ARG A 182 5.85 -3.90 -4.69
CA ARG A 182 6.70 -3.69 -5.87
C ARG A 182 6.37 -4.64 -7.02
N HIS A 183 5.99 -5.87 -6.70
CA HIS A 183 5.53 -6.81 -7.72
C HIS A 183 4.29 -6.28 -8.45
N PHE A 184 3.29 -5.80 -7.72
CA PHE A 184 2.07 -5.26 -8.33
C PHE A 184 2.29 -3.89 -8.99
N HIS A 185 3.26 -3.10 -8.52
CA HIS A 185 3.53 -1.75 -9.02
C HIS A 185 4.64 -1.69 -10.08
N GLN A 186 5.16 -2.82 -10.56
CA GLN A 186 6.35 -2.89 -11.42
C GLN A 186 6.29 -1.98 -12.66
N ASN A 187 5.09 -1.75 -13.21
CA ASN A 187 4.89 -0.88 -14.38
C ASN A 187 4.76 0.61 -14.03
N TYR A 188 4.73 0.96 -12.73
CA TYR A 188 4.53 2.31 -12.22
C TYR A 188 5.69 2.78 -11.32
N PRO A 189 6.91 2.92 -11.87
CA PRO A 189 8.09 3.17 -11.06
C PRO A 189 8.05 4.52 -10.30
N TRP A 190 7.32 5.52 -10.80
CA TRP A 190 7.11 6.80 -10.09
C TRP A 190 6.17 6.66 -8.90
N TYR A 191 5.09 5.89 -9.06
CA TYR A 191 4.19 5.58 -7.96
C TYR A 191 4.91 4.75 -6.89
N GLN A 192 5.66 3.72 -7.32
CA GLN A 192 6.47 2.92 -6.40
C GLN A 192 7.53 3.76 -5.68
N LEU A 193 8.15 4.75 -6.35
CA LEU A 193 9.08 5.69 -5.70
C LEU A 193 8.40 6.47 -4.58
N GLY A 194 7.18 6.97 -4.82
CA GLY A 194 6.38 7.67 -3.81
C GLY A 194 6.04 6.77 -2.61
N ILE A 195 5.62 5.53 -2.87
CA ILE A 195 5.35 4.53 -1.82
C ILE A 195 6.61 4.23 -1.01
N ASP A 196 7.75 3.96 -1.67
CA ASP A 196 9.02 3.67 -1.01
C ASP A 196 9.54 4.84 -0.18
N LEU A 197 9.18 6.06 -0.52
CA LEU A 197 9.52 7.28 0.19
C LEU A 197 8.63 7.48 1.43
N ALA A 198 7.35 7.15 1.29
CA ALA A 198 6.35 7.31 2.36
C ALA A 198 6.45 6.23 3.44
N LEU A 199 6.76 4.98 3.04
CA LEU A 199 6.74 3.84 3.95
C LEU A 199 8.12 3.61 4.59
N GLY A 200 8.10 3.39 5.91
CA GLY A 200 9.27 3.13 6.72
C GLY A 200 9.66 1.66 6.80
N SER A 201 10.54 1.33 7.73
CA SER A 201 11.03 -0.04 7.95
C SER A 201 10.01 -0.97 8.63
N GLY A 202 8.91 -0.42 9.16
CA GLY A 202 7.85 -1.21 9.79
C GLY A 202 7.17 -2.24 8.88
N ILE A 203 7.42 -2.19 7.56
CA ILE A 203 6.92 -3.14 6.56
C ILE A 203 8.02 -3.97 5.89
N ASP A 204 9.27 -3.85 6.34
CA ASP A 204 10.45 -4.47 5.72
C ASP A 204 10.87 -5.77 6.42
N TYR A 205 9.95 -6.46 7.08
CA TYR A 205 10.16 -7.81 7.62
C TYR A 205 9.58 -8.87 6.70
N THR A 206 10.15 -10.07 6.73
CA THR A 206 9.62 -11.22 5.98
C THR A 206 8.21 -11.53 6.47
N LEU A 207 7.23 -11.52 5.56
CA LEU A 207 5.84 -11.70 5.89
C LEU A 207 5.56 -13.12 6.39
N PRO A 208 4.89 -13.27 7.55
CA PRO A 208 4.20 -14.51 7.88
C PRO A 208 3.21 -14.88 6.76
N ARG A 209 2.99 -16.18 6.55
CA ARG A 209 2.08 -16.68 5.50
C ARG A 209 0.72 -15.99 5.51
N ARG A 210 0.15 -15.76 6.68
CA ARG A 210 -1.14 -15.08 6.86
C ARG A 210 -1.15 -13.64 6.33
N GLU A 211 -0.07 -12.89 6.55
CA GLU A 211 0.02 -11.49 6.17
C GLU A 211 0.25 -11.28 4.66
N LYS A 212 0.76 -12.29 3.93
CA LYS A 212 0.90 -12.23 2.47
C LYS A 212 -0.44 -12.08 1.74
N MET A 213 -1.52 -12.50 2.37
CA MET A 213 -2.87 -12.39 1.80
C MET A 213 -3.49 -10.98 1.92
N PHE A 214 -2.69 -9.95 2.25
CA PHE A 214 -3.18 -8.57 2.23
C PHE A 214 -3.53 -8.09 0.81
N ALA A 215 -2.88 -8.65 -0.21
CA ALA A 215 -3.20 -8.37 -1.61
C ALA A 215 -4.23 -9.38 -2.13
N PRO A 216 -5.34 -8.92 -2.75
CA PRO A 216 -6.40 -9.80 -3.24
C PRO A 216 -5.93 -10.92 -4.17
N MET A 217 -4.99 -10.66 -5.07
CA MET A 217 -4.49 -11.69 -5.99
C MET A 217 -3.60 -12.72 -5.27
N ALA A 218 -2.86 -12.33 -4.22
CA ALA A 218 -2.14 -13.27 -3.37
C ALA A 218 -3.12 -14.12 -2.55
N LEU A 219 -4.18 -13.50 -2.00
CA LEU A 219 -5.27 -14.17 -1.32
C LEU A 219 -5.87 -15.30 -2.19
N GLU A 220 -6.26 -14.99 -3.45
CA GLU A 220 -6.81 -15.99 -4.38
C GLU A 220 -5.87 -17.19 -4.53
N SER A 221 -4.59 -16.92 -4.83
CA SER A 221 -3.62 -17.98 -5.08
C SER A 221 -3.39 -18.88 -3.85
N MET A 222 -3.36 -18.29 -2.66
CA MET A 222 -3.12 -19.00 -1.40
C MET A 222 -4.36 -19.75 -0.90
N MET A 223 -5.56 -19.23 -1.18
CA MET A 223 -6.83 -19.90 -0.87
C MET A 223 -7.04 -21.15 -1.74
N ARG A 224 -6.59 -21.14 -3.00
CA ARG A 224 -6.70 -22.28 -3.92
C ARG A 224 -6.13 -23.58 -3.35
N GLY A 225 -5.02 -23.50 -2.62
CA GLY A 225 -4.38 -24.66 -1.99
C GLY A 225 -4.59 -24.76 -0.48
N ALA A 226 -5.47 -23.92 0.09
CA ALA A 226 -5.71 -23.93 1.53
C ALA A 226 -6.55 -25.13 1.97
N THR A 227 -6.30 -25.61 3.19
CA THR A 227 -7.02 -26.76 3.77
C THR A 227 -7.61 -26.41 5.13
N ILE A 228 -8.73 -27.03 5.44
CA ILE A 228 -9.37 -27.02 6.77
C ILE A 228 -9.14 -28.39 7.41
N THR A 229 -8.79 -28.39 8.69
CA THR A 229 -8.69 -29.62 9.49
C THR A 229 -9.94 -29.74 10.33
N ASP A 230 -10.68 -30.86 10.19
CA ASP A 230 -11.88 -31.13 10.99
C ASP A 230 -11.52 -31.56 12.42
N SER A 231 -12.57 -31.76 13.27
CA SER A 231 -12.40 -32.20 14.66
C SER A 231 -11.79 -33.59 14.81
N LEU A 232 -11.77 -34.39 13.74
CA LEU A 232 -11.19 -35.74 13.69
C LEU A 232 -9.77 -35.74 13.12
N GLY A 233 -9.24 -34.55 12.75
CA GLY A 233 -7.92 -34.41 12.16
C GLY A 233 -7.86 -34.62 10.64
N ASN A 234 -8.99 -34.83 9.97
CA ASN A 234 -9.02 -35.00 8.52
C ASN A 234 -8.88 -33.63 7.83
N LYS A 235 -8.06 -33.59 6.78
CA LYS A 235 -7.86 -32.38 5.97
C LYS A 235 -8.76 -32.39 4.75
N LYS A 236 -9.47 -31.29 4.51
CA LYS A 236 -10.24 -31.03 3.29
C LYS A 236 -9.88 -29.67 2.70
N ALA A 237 -10.00 -29.52 1.37
CA ALA A 237 -9.81 -28.24 0.73
C ALA A 237 -10.86 -27.23 1.21
N ILE A 238 -10.45 -25.97 1.45
CA ILE A 238 -11.40 -24.90 1.80
C ILE A 238 -12.14 -24.39 0.57
N VAL A 239 -11.57 -24.54 -0.63
CA VAL A 239 -12.19 -24.21 -1.90
C VAL A 239 -12.69 -25.49 -2.54
N THR A 240 -14.00 -25.65 -2.73
CA THR A 240 -14.60 -26.79 -3.41
C THR A 240 -14.55 -26.68 -4.91
N LYS A 241 -14.73 -25.46 -5.40
CA LYS A 241 -14.80 -25.16 -6.83
C LYS A 241 -14.26 -23.77 -7.10
N GLU A 242 -13.47 -23.66 -8.16
CA GLU A 242 -13.01 -22.41 -8.72
C GLU A 242 -13.63 -22.21 -10.10
N ASN A 243 -14.27 -21.05 -10.30
CA ASN A 243 -14.87 -20.66 -11.56
C ASN A 243 -14.27 -19.34 -12.02
N VAL A 244 -13.88 -19.24 -13.27
CA VAL A 244 -13.56 -17.97 -13.89
C VAL A 244 -14.84 -17.37 -14.43
N ILE A 245 -15.35 -16.32 -13.79
CA ILE A 245 -16.59 -15.64 -14.18
C ILE A 245 -16.34 -14.78 -15.42
N ASN A 246 -15.19 -14.13 -15.47
CA ASN A 246 -14.71 -13.38 -16.64
C ASN A 246 -13.22 -13.65 -16.82
N GLU A 247 -12.81 -14.14 -17.98
CA GLU A 247 -11.38 -14.35 -18.29
C GLU A 247 -10.61 -13.05 -18.29
N GLY A 248 -11.24 -11.99 -18.80
CA GLY A 248 -10.64 -10.68 -18.88
C GLY A 248 -9.37 -10.63 -19.72
N VAL A 249 -8.84 -9.44 -19.86
CA VAL A 249 -7.48 -9.23 -20.38
C VAL A 249 -6.66 -8.70 -19.21
N PRO A 250 -5.48 -9.28 -18.92
CA PRO A 250 -4.59 -8.67 -17.91
C PRO A 250 -4.43 -7.20 -18.25
N ALA A 251 -4.59 -6.32 -17.26
CA ALA A 251 -4.41 -4.89 -17.48
C ALA A 251 -2.97 -4.66 -17.98
N GLN A 252 -2.82 -4.67 -19.30
CA GLN A 252 -1.55 -4.43 -19.97
C GLN A 252 -1.32 -2.94 -20.04
N LEU A 253 -0.92 -2.39 -18.91
CA LEU A 253 -0.32 -1.06 -18.93
C LEU A 253 1.09 -1.21 -19.47
N PRO A 254 1.43 -0.50 -20.56
CA PRO A 254 2.76 -0.59 -21.10
C PRO A 254 3.77 -0.21 -20.00
N PRO A 255 4.86 -0.95 -19.84
CA PRO A 255 5.89 -0.61 -18.85
C PRO A 255 6.43 0.80 -19.14
N THR A 256 6.70 1.56 -18.09
CA THR A 256 7.31 2.89 -18.25
C THR A 256 8.62 2.75 -19.03
N PRO A 257 8.81 3.47 -20.16
CA PRO A 257 10.04 3.44 -20.92
C PRO A 257 11.25 3.72 -20.01
N PHE A 258 12.35 2.99 -20.21
CA PHE A 258 13.54 3.09 -19.35
C PHE A 258 14.02 4.53 -19.14
N ILE A 259 14.03 5.34 -20.21
CA ILE A 259 14.45 6.77 -20.18
C ILE A 259 13.53 7.66 -19.34
N LEU A 260 12.29 7.22 -19.07
CA LEU A 260 11.31 7.93 -18.24
C LEU A 260 11.23 7.39 -16.82
N THR A 261 12.06 6.40 -16.45
CA THR A 261 12.09 5.89 -15.08
C THR A 261 12.76 6.89 -14.14
N PRO A 262 12.34 6.94 -12.85
CA PRO A 262 12.97 7.81 -11.86
C PRO A 262 14.48 7.60 -11.76
N ASN A 263 14.92 6.34 -11.80
CA ASN A 263 16.32 5.99 -11.69
C ASN A 263 17.15 6.59 -12.84
N PHE A 264 16.67 6.51 -14.07
CA PHE A 264 17.37 7.09 -15.23
C PHE A 264 17.42 8.62 -15.14
N ILE A 265 16.28 9.26 -14.88
CA ILE A 265 16.18 10.72 -14.80
C ILE A 265 17.09 11.26 -13.69
N PHE A 266 17.05 10.67 -12.49
CA PHE A 266 17.90 11.11 -11.38
C PHE A 266 19.38 10.82 -11.63
N SER A 267 19.72 9.78 -12.39
CA SER A 267 21.10 9.53 -12.82
C SER A 267 21.63 10.61 -13.75
N ILE A 268 20.82 11.09 -14.69
CA ILE A 268 21.20 12.23 -15.55
C ILE A 268 21.37 13.50 -14.72
N ILE A 269 20.47 13.78 -13.78
CA ILE A 269 20.58 14.94 -12.90
C ILE A 269 21.85 14.86 -12.03
N LEU A 270 22.19 13.66 -11.54
CA LEU A 270 23.46 13.42 -10.83
C LEU A 270 24.66 13.74 -11.70
N LEU A 271 24.71 13.27 -12.94
CA LEU A 271 25.83 13.56 -13.87
C LEU A 271 26.00 15.06 -14.12
N ILE A 272 24.89 15.78 -14.32
CA ILE A 272 24.91 17.25 -14.44
C ILE A 272 25.43 17.88 -13.15
N SER A 273 24.99 17.40 -11.99
CA SER A 273 25.43 17.89 -10.68
C SER A 273 26.94 17.64 -10.46
N ILE A 274 27.48 16.49 -10.87
CA ILE A 274 28.93 16.17 -10.82
C ILE A 274 29.69 17.13 -11.71
N PHE A 275 29.26 17.34 -12.96
CA PHE A 275 29.90 18.28 -13.90
C PHE A 275 29.96 19.70 -13.34
N ILE A 276 28.86 20.22 -12.81
CA ILE A 276 28.81 21.54 -12.19
C ILE A 276 29.73 21.59 -10.96
N SER A 277 29.72 20.53 -10.13
CA SER A 277 30.56 20.44 -8.93
C SER A 277 32.07 20.46 -9.28
N ALA A 278 32.50 19.76 -10.33
CA ALA A 278 33.87 19.80 -10.81
C ALA A 278 34.27 21.21 -11.24
N LYS A 279 33.39 21.92 -11.96
CA LYS A 279 33.57 23.32 -12.33
C LYS A 279 33.64 24.25 -11.11
N ASP A 280 32.78 24.03 -10.14
CA ASP A 280 32.73 24.78 -8.87
C ASP A 280 34.05 24.64 -8.10
N ILE A 281 34.59 23.43 -8.00
CA ILE A 281 35.88 23.13 -7.32
C ILE A 281 37.04 23.81 -8.08
N LYS A 282 37.09 23.67 -9.42
CA LYS A 282 38.12 24.30 -10.26
C LYS A 282 38.13 25.83 -10.09
N ASN A 283 36.96 26.43 -10.08
CA ASN A 283 36.81 27.89 -10.01
C ASN A 283 36.81 28.43 -8.56
N LYS A 284 36.85 27.55 -7.54
CA LYS A 284 36.71 27.88 -6.11
C LYS A 284 35.46 28.73 -5.83
N LYS A 285 34.37 28.44 -6.52
CA LYS A 285 33.08 29.18 -6.45
C LYS A 285 31.92 28.22 -6.49
N THR A 286 30.99 28.34 -5.56
CA THR A 286 29.82 27.44 -5.45
C THR A 286 28.67 27.96 -6.31
N SER A 287 28.05 27.09 -7.09
CA SER A 287 26.80 27.30 -7.82
C SER A 287 25.61 27.24 -6.84
N ARG A 288 25.36 28.37 -6.16
CA ARG A 288 24.36 28.48 -5.07
C ARG A 288 22.96 28.11 -5.52
N TRP A 289 22.59 28.47 -6.76
CA TRP A 289 21.27 28.16 -7.32
C TRP A 289 21.01 26.66 -7.39
N LEU A 290 22.05 25.86 -7.73
CA LEU A 290 21.93 24.40 -7.80
C LEU A 290 21.69 23.81 -6.41
N ASP A 291 22.41 24.29 -5.40
CA ASP A 291 22.20 23.86 -4.02
C ASP A 291 20.82 24.25 -3.50
N SER A 292 20.37 25.48 -3.82
CA SER A 292 19.00 25.91 -3.45
C SER A 292 17.92 25.04 -4.05
N ILE A 293 18.07 24.63 -5.32
CA ILE A 293 17.11 23.73 -5.97
C ILE A 293 17.15 22.34 -5.35
N ILE A 294 18.33 21.72 -5.26
CA ILE A 294 18.48 20.34 -4.78
C ILE A 294 18.00 20.21 -3.32
N PHE A 295 18.59 21.02 -2.44
CA PHE A 295 18.24 20.97 -1.01
C PHE A 295 16.87 21.53 -0.73
N GLY A 296 16.34 22.45 -1.56
CA GLY A 296 14.98 22.91 -1.51
C GLY A 296 13.98 21.80 -1.82
N ILE A 297 14.21 21.01 -2.88
CA ILE A 297 13.39 19.83 -3.20
C ILE A 297 13.44 18.79 -2.07
N PHE A 298 14.63 18.51 -1.53
CA PHE A 298 14.78 17.61 -0.38
C PHE A 298 14.06 18.16 0.86
N GLY A 299 14.12 19.47 1.09
CA GLY A 299 13.39 20.14 2.16
C GLY A 299 11.87 20.00 2.02
N PHE A 300 11.32 20.22 0.81
CA PHE A 300 9.89 20.01 0.58
C PHE A 300 9.47 18.55 0.73
N ALA A 301 10.25 17.60 0.18
CA ALA A 301 9.99 16.17 0.38
C ALA A 301 10.06 15.78 1.86
N SER A 302 10.95 16.44 2.63
CA SER A 302 11.09 16.20 4.07
C SER A 302 9.85 16.58 4.88
N LEU A 303 9.05 17.55 4.43
CA LEU A 303 7.81 17.92 5.11
C LEU A 303 6.82 16.76 5.10
N LEU A 304 6.71 16.05 3.96
CA LEU A 304 5.88 14.85 3.87
C LEU A 304 6.42 13.73 4.78
N VAL A 305 7.72 13.45 4.71
CA VAL A 305 8.34 12.39 5.54
C VAL A 305 8.19 12.71 7.04
N THR A 306 8.40 13.97 7.44
CA THR A 306 8.19 14.44 8.83
C THR A 306 6.75 14.25 9.26
N PHE A 307 5.79 14.63 8.40
CA PHE A 307 4.36 14.45 8.68
C PHE A 307 4.03 12.96 8.89
N LEU A 308 4.52 12.10 8.00
CA LEU A 308 4.24 10.66 8.06
C LEU A 308 4.87 9.99 9.29
N ILE A 309 6.03 10.43 9.74
CA ILE A 309 6.70 9.85 10.93
C ILE A 309 6.03 10.32 12.24
N PHE A 310 5.71 11.61 12.36
CA PHE A 310 5.36 12.22 13.65
C PHE A 310 3.85 12.46 13.83
N ILE A 311 3.07 12.46 12.75
CA ILE A 311 1.64 12.80 12.78
C ILE A 311 0.76 11.64 12.31
N SER A 312 1.22 10.86 11.33
CA SER A 312 0.47 9.69 10.87
C SER A 312 0.40 8.61 11.94
N VAL A 313 -0.77 8.01 12.11
CA VAL A 313 -0.99 6.84 12.97
C VAL A 313 -0.80 5.52 12.20
N ASN A 314 -0.41 5.60 10.92
CA ASN A 314 -0.17 4.42 10.11
C ASN A 314 1.19 3.79 10.47
N GLU A 315 1.16 2.60 11.04
CA GLU A 315 2.37 1.86 11.46
C GLU A 315 3.38 1.63 10.31
N ALA A 316 2.88 1.55 9.07
CA ALA A 316 3.74 1.32 7.90
C ALA A 316 4.66 2.52 7.58
N THR A 317 4.40 3.72 8.12
CA THR A 317 5.17 4.94 7.81
C THR A 317 6.34 5.16 8.75
N SER A 318 6.41 4.46 9.89
CA SER A 318 7.41 4.66 10.97
C SER A 318 7.92 3.31 11.50
N PRO A 319 9.21 3.25 11.93
CA PRO A 319 10.25 4.26 11.74
C PRO A 319 10.67 4.37 10.27
N ASN A 320 10.95 5.61 9.79
CA ASN A 320 11.44 5.82 8.43
C ASN A 320 12.82 6.50 8.47
N TYR A 321 13.86 5.71 8.21
CA TYR A 321 15.25 6.16 8.28
C TYR A 321 15.64 7.09 7.11
N LEU A 322 14.78 7.26 6.09
CA LEU A 322 14.98 8.28 5.07
C LEU A 322 15.00 9.70 5.66
N TYR A 323 14.51 9.86 6.89
CA TYR A 323 14.60 11.12 7.65
C TYR A 323 16.04 11.59 7.89
N LEU A 324 17.03 10.69 7.90
CA LEU A 324 18.45 11.07 7.92
C LEU A 324 18.85 11.90 6.70
N TRP A 325 18.23 11.67 5.56
CA TRP A 325 18.41 12.41 4.33
C TRP A 325 17.38 13.52 4.15
N LEU A 326 16.08 13.16 4.26
CA LEU A 326 14.95 14.06 4.04
C LEU A 326 14.44 14.58 5.38
N ASN A 327 15.06 15.61 5.88
CA ASN A 327 14.66 16.31 7.11
C ASN A 327 14.61 17.83 6.87
N PRO A 328 13.85 18.61 7.68
CA PRO A 328 13.66 20.06 7.46
C PRO A 328 14.94 20.89 7.47
N LEU A 329 16.04 20.35 8.03
CA LEU A 329 17.34 21.04 8.00
C LEU A 329 17.88 21.21 6.57
N CYS A 330 17.36 20.49 5.57
CA CYS A 330 17.66 20.69 4.16
C CYS A 330 17.37 22.13 3.69
N PHE A 331 16.45 22.84 4.33
CA PHE A 331 16.23 24.26 4.04
C PHE A 331 17.38 25.18 4.43
N ILE A 332 18.30 24.73 5.32
CA ILE A 332 19.48 25.53 5.71
C ILE A 332 20.37 25.80 4.49
N PRO A 333 20.92 24.81 3.76
CA PRO A 333 21.72 25.10 2.57
C PRO A 333 20.88 25.72 1.46
N ALA A 334 19.59 25.37 1.33
CA ALA A 334 18.74 25.94 0.28
C ALA A 334 18.60 27.46 0.38
N ILE A 335 18.50 28.00 1.59
CA ILE A 335 18.24 29.42 1.86
C ILE A 335 19.50 30.14 2.31
N CYS A 336 20.18 29.60 3.34
CA CYS A 336 21.29 30.29 4.01
C CYS A 336 22.56 30.40 3.15
N ILE A 337 22.69 29.61 2.07
CA ILE A 337 23.84 29.71 1.13
C ILE A 337 23.98 31.09 0.48
N TRP A 338 22.90 31.89 0.43
CA TRP A 338 22.90 33.24 -0.11
C TRP A 338 23.36 34.29 0.91
N ILE A 339 23.40 33.94 2.20
CA ILE A 339 23.67 34.83 3.30
C ILE A 339 25.08 34.59 3.81
N LYS A 340 26.01 35.54 3.57
CA LYS A 340 27.43 35.42 3.97
C LYS A 340 27.61 35.14 5.46
N LYS A 341 26.80 35.74 6.34
CA LYS A 341 26.86 35.55 7.78
C LYS A 341 26.52 34.08 8.20
N CYS A 342 25.76 33.35 7.37
CA CYS A 342 25.36 31.97 7.63
C CYS A 342 26.36 30.93 7.11
N SER A 343 27.50 31.33 6.51
CA SER A 343 28.47 30.41 5.89
C SER A 343 28.96 29.30 6.84
N ARG A 344 29.11 29.63 8.15
CA ARG A 344 29.53 28.66 9.17
C ARG A 344 28.44 27.62 9.43
N ILE A 345 27.18 28.00 9.47
CA ILE A 345 26.01 27.10 9.66
C ILE A 345 25.89 26.17 8.44
N VAL A 346 26.00 26.71 7.24
CA VAL A 346 25.98 25.94 5.99
C VAL A 346 27.13 24.92 5.93
N PHE A 347 28.32 25.33 6.38
CA PHE A 347 29.47 24.43 6.46
C PHE A 347 29.22 23.23 7.39
N TYR A 348 28.75 23.46 8.62
CA TYR A 348 28.46 22.37 9.56
C TYR A 348 27.29 21.52 9.08
N TYR A 349 26.26 22.11 8.47
CA TYR A 349 25.20 21.34 7.86
C TYR A 349 25.74 20.30 6.85
N HIS A 350 26.61 20.72 5.94
CA HIS A 350 27.16 19.79 4.95
C HIS A 350 28.02 18.68 5.54
N ILE A 351 28.72 18.93 6.65
CA ILE A 351 29.45 17.88 7.36
C ILE A 351 28.45 16.88 7.97
N THR A 352 27.45 17.35 8.72
CA THR A 352 26.46 16.48 9.33
C THR A 352 25.62 15.72 8.30
N ASN A 353 25.33 16.35 7.16
CA ASN A 353 24.62 15.72 6.06
C ASN A 353 25.41 14.53 5.48
N ILE A 354 26.74 14.68 5.25
CA ILE A 354 27.56 13.55 4.79
C ILE A 354 27.52 12.39 5.79
N VAL A 355 27.67 12.66 7.07
CA VAL A 355 27.59 11.64 8.12
C VAL A 355 26.23 10.95 8.11
N ALA A 356 25.14 11.72 8.03
CA ALA A 356 23.78 11.19 7.95
C ALA A 356 23.54 10.32 6.72
N LEU A 357 24.07 10.73 5.54
CA LEU A 357 23.97 9.95 4.30
C LEU A 357 24.78 8.64 4.36
N ILE A 358 25.95 8.64 5.02
CA ILE A 358 26.74 7.42 5.26
C ILE A 358 25.94 6.47 6.17
N LEU A 359 25.40 6.95 7.29
CA LEU A 359 24.57 6.16 8.18
C LEU A 359 23.34 5.58 7.47
N LEU A 360 22.66 6.40 6.69
CA LEU A 360 21.52 5.94 5.89
C LEU A 360 21.95 4.85 4.91
N THR A 361 23.07 5.01 4.23
CA THR A 361 23.57 3.99 3.28
C THR A 361 23.83 2.67 4.00
N ILE A 362 24.39 2.69 5.22
CA ILE A 362 24.60 1.49 6.04
C ILE A 362 23.24 0.84 6.36
N ILE A 363 22.25 1.63 6.80
CA ILE A 363 20.89 1.13 7.12
C ILE A 363 20.23 0.49 5.89
N LEU A 364 20.32 1.13 4.73
CA LEU A 364 19.72 0.61 3.50
C LEU A 364 20.43 -0.65 2.99
N THR A 365 21.74 -0.73 3.13
CA THR A 365 22.54 -1.91 2.70
C THR A 365 22.47 -3.07 3.68
N SER A 366 22.21 -2.82 4.96
CA SER A 366 21.98 -3.88 5.96
C SER A 366 20.60 -4.51 5.89
N GLY A 367 19.67 -3.95 5.09
CA GLY A 367 18.31 -4.45 4.98
C GLY A 367 17.38 -4.04 6.13
N VAL A 368 17.82 -3.19 7.06
CA VAL A 368 16.96 -2.65 8.12
C VAL A 368 15.80 -1.83 7.55
N GLN A 369 16.06 -1.10 6.47
CA GLN A 369 15.02 -0.50 5.62
C GLN A 369 15.38 -0.75 4.16
N ILE A 370 14.40 -1.21 3.38
CA ILE A 370 14.60 -1.49 1.95
C ILE A 370 14.39 -0.21 1.14
N GLY A 371 15.46 0.30 0.53
CA GLY A 371 15.43 1.51 -0.29
C GLY A 371 15.00 1.28 -1.74
N ASN A 372 14.50 2.32 -2.40
CA ASN A 372 14.30 2.34 -3.85
C ASN A 372 15.64 2.57 -4.56
N LYS A 373 15.86 1.87 -5.68
CA LYS A 373 17.09 2.05 -6.49
C LYS A 373 17.28 3.50 -6.97
N ALA A 374 16.18 4.23 -7.17
CA ALA A 374 16.22 5.64 -7.57
C ALA A 374 16.70 6.58 -6.44
N PHE A 375 16.81 6.11 -5.20
CA PHE A 375 17.43 6.90 -4.12
C PHE A 375 18.93 7.01 -4.29
N ILE A 376 19.60 6.03 -4.91
CA ILE A 376 21.06 5.99 -5.07
C ILE A 376 21.59 7.27 -5.74
N PRO A 377 21.11 7.67 -6.94
CA PRO A 377 21.59 8.90 -7.57
C PRO A 377 21.29 10.16 -6.76
N LEU A 378 20.18 10.20 -6.02
CA LEU A 378 19.81 11.34 -5.18
C LEU A 378 20.70 11.45 -3.93
N LEU A 379 21.02 10.33 -3.26
CA LEU A 379 21.96 10.30 -2.14
C LEU A 379 23.37 10.71 -2.57
N LEU A 380 23.84 10.16 -3.70
CA LEU A 380 25.15 10.53 -4.27
C LEU A 380 25.20 12.02 -4.63
N MET A 381 24.13 12.59 -5.17
CA MET A 381 24.02 14.01 -5.46
C MET A 381 24.14 14.85 -4.16
N GLY A 382 23.49 14.42 -3.08
CA GLY A 382 23.64 15.03 -1.76
C GLY A 382 25.07 15.02 -1.25
N VAL A 383 25.77 13.88 -1.40
CA VAL A 383 27.20 13.74 -1.02
C VAL A 383 28.09 14.65 -1.87
N VAL A 384 27.95 14.61 -3.19
CA VAL A 384 28.76 15.41 -4.14
C VAL A 384 28.62 16.90 -3.84
N ARG A 385 27.37 17.38 -3.67
CA ARG A 385 27.13 18.80 -3.37
C ARG A 385 27.65 19.21 -2.00
N SER A 386 27.46 18.35 -0.98
CA SER A 386 28.00 18.63 0.35
C SER A 386 29.53 18.67 0.37
N ALA A 387 30.20 17.73 -0.28
CA ALA A 387 31.67 17.71 -0.37
C ALA A 387 32.19 18.95 -1.09
N THR A 388 31.56 19.35 -2.20
CA THR A 388 31.90 20.56 -2.95
C THR A 388 31.79 21.82 -2.10
N ASN A 389 30.70 21.94 -1.33
CA ASN A 389 30.49 23.09 -0.46
C ASN A 389 31.52 23.15 0.68
N ILE A 390 31.83 22.01 1.32
CA ILE A 390 32.85 21.92 2.39
C ILE A 390 34.21 22.37 1.83
N TYR A 391 34.58 21.87 0.65
CA TYR A 391 35.83 22.26 0.03
C TYR A 391 35.91 23.77 -0.25
N ASN A 392 34.92 24.33 -0.93
CA ASN A 392 34.91 25.73 -1.33
C ASN A 392 34.85 26.69 -0.11
N LEU A 393 34.05 26.37 0.92
CA LEU A 393 33.94 27.18 2.14
C LEU A 393 35.27 27.17 2.93
N ARG A 394 35.99 26.05 2.97
CA ARG A 394 37.36 25.98 3.57
C ARG A 394 38.38 26.85 2.78
N CYS A 395 38.32 26.84 1.43
CA CYS A 395 39.20 27.64 0.62
C CYS A 395 38.96 29.15 0.83
N VAL A 396 37.71 29.57 1.01
CA VAL A 396 37.36 30.97 1.32
C VAL A 396 37.87 31.37 2.70
N ALA A 397 37.68 30.55 3.72
CA ALA A 397 38.10 30.82 5.09
C ALA A 397 39.65 30.95 5.23
N LYS A 398 40.43 30.23 4.38
CA LYS A 398 41.89 30.35 4.35
C LYS A 398 42.38 31.64 3.68
N LYS A 399 41.58 32.30 2.86
CA LYS A 399 41.94 33.56 2.19
C LYS A 399 41.62 34.80 3.02
N THR A 400 40.81 34.64 4.05
CA THR A 400 40.38 35.72 4.95
C THR A 400 41.16 35.77 6.25
N LYS A 401 42.05 34.79 6.47
CA LYS A 401 43.13 34.80 7.47
C LYS A 401 44.43 35.21 6.79
#